data_6a82eb443359b450e69d5abefdd23a58
#
_entry.id   6a82eb443359b450e69d5abefdd23a58
#
_cell.length_a   1.000
_cell.length_b   1.000
_cell.length_c   1.000
_cell.angle_alpha   90.00
_cell.angle_beta   90.00
_cell.angle_gamma   90.00
#
_symmetry.space_group_name_H-M   'P 1'
#
loop_
_entity.id
_entity.type
_entity.pdbx_description
1 polymer ?
#
loop_
_entity_poly.entity_id
_entity_poly.type
_entity_poly.pdbx_seq_one_letter_code
_entity_poly.pdbx_strand_id
1 'polypeptide(L)'
;MAESAAPAPAAPATGSAPTAPTGSAPASTGAFDALAATRPRIRRDVLFTETPGGVLFHNADGGFHLTGRTAYRFASLVVPHLTGHHRLDELCAGFGPAQRAMAAELVKTLYARGFARDIPATESTTSTTGAEGASGDTALPEDIAERFAAQI
;
A
#
# COMPACT_ATOMS: atom_id res chain seq x y z
N MET A 1 28.44 20.94 -74.77
CA MET A 1 27.31 21.61 -74.17
C MET A 1 26.86 20.89 -72.97
N ALA A 2 27.50 21.29 -71.97
CA ALA A 2 27.27 20.75 -70.67
C ALA A 2 26.20 21.57 -69.99
N GLU A 3 25.27 20.97 -69.41
CA GLU A 3 24.36 21.66 -68.50
C GLU A 3 24.14 20.79 -67.28
N SER A 4 25.02 20.95 -66.41
CA SER A 4 24.82 21.67 -65.20
C SER A 4 23.69 21.06 -64.34
N ALA A 5 24.09 20.07 -63.62
CA ALA A 5 23.30 19.59 -62.49
C ALA A 5 23.25 20.65 -61.40
N ALA A 6 22.13 21.07 -61.08
CA ALA A 6 21.91 21.88 -59.92
C ALA A 6 22.08 21.00 -58.65
N PRO A 7 22.84 21.43 -57.70
CA PRO A 7 22.88 20.78 -56.43
C PRO A 7 21.57 21.00 -55.69
N ALA A 8 20.97 19.94 -55.30
CA ALA A 8 19.85 20.00 -54.36
C ALA A 8 20.36 20.61 -53.04
N PRO A 9 19.72 21.63 -52.55
CA PRO A 9 20.04 22.09 -51.20
C PRO A 9 19.67 20.99 -50.22
N ALA A 10 20.65 20.55 -49.51
CA ALA A 10 20.39 19.77 -48.32
C ALA A 10 19.55 20.62 -47.38
N ALA A 11 18.34 20.24 -47.20
CA ALA A 11 17.53 20.82 -46.18
C ALA A 11 18.23 20.59 -44.82
N PRO A 12 18.41 21.60 -44.01
CA PRO A 12 18.82 21.38 -42.64
C PRO A 12 17.68 20.60 -42.00
N ALA A 13 17.96 19.40 -41.67
CA ALA A 13 17.14 18.68 -40.71
C ALA A 13 17.27 19.42 -39.40
N THR A 14 16.40 20.35 -39.18
CA THR A 14 16.14 20.86 -37.86
C THR A 14 15.40 19.74 -37.13
N GLY A 15 16.16 18.72 -36.82
CA GLY A 15 15.72 17.76 -35.84
C GLY A 15 15.64 18.48 -34.53
N SER A 16 14.54 19.10 -34.26
CA SER A 16 14.12 19.26 -32.88
C SER A 16 14.03 17.87 -32.33
N ALA A 17 15.11 17.46 -31.71
CA ALA A 17 15.03 16.28 -30.87
C ALA A 17 13.86 16.52 -29.93
N PRO A 18 12.85 15.65 -29.91
CA PRO A 18 11.89 15.70 -28.84
C PRO A 18 12.73 15.54 -27.57
N THR A 19 12.76 16.55 -26.79
CA THR A 19 13.23 16.44 -25.44
C THR A 19 12.33 15.40 -24.81
N ALA A 20 12.77 14.18 -24.81
CA ALA A 20 12.10 13.14 -24.08
C ALA A 20 11.91 13.70 -22.67
N PRO A 21 10.71 13.71 -22.14
CA PRO A 21 10.55 14.09 -20.77
C PRO A 21 11.34 13.09 -19.94
N THR A 22 12.48 13.50 -19.49
CA THR A 22 13.29 12.80 -18.52
C THR A 22 12.57 12.87 -17.19
N GLY A 23 11.39 12.27 -17.12
CA GLY A 23 10.51 12.41 -15.98
C GLY A 23 9.77 11.15 -15.63
N SER A 24 10.10 10.03 -16.26
CA SER A 24 9.37 8.78 -16.00
C SER A 24 9.79 8.03 -14.73
N ALA A 25 10.84 8.46 -14.07
CA ALA A 25 11.31 7.76 -12.87
C ALA A 25 10.61 8.15 -11.55
N PRO A 26 10.06 9.33 -11.35
CA PRO A 26 9.54 9.71 -10.02
C PRO A 26 8.06 9.40 -9.79
N ALA A 27 7.31 8.88 -10.73
CA ALA A 27 5.90 8.60 -10.52
C ALA A 27 5.65 7.59 -9.40
N SER A 28 6.49 6.59 -9.27
CA SER A 28 6.40 5.60 -8.20
C SER A 28 6.85 6.15 -6.85
N THR A 29 7.82 7.03 -6.84
CA THR A 29 8.29 7.69 -5.61
C THR A 29 7.25 8.68 -5.10
N GLY A 30 6.64 9.46 -5.99
CA GLY A 30 5.59 10.41 -5.62
C GLY A 30 4.35 9.74 -5.03
N ALA A 31 3.95 8.58 -5.54
CA ALA A 31 2.84 7.81 -4.97
C ALA A 31 3.14 7.30 -3.56
N PHE A 32 4.35 6.85 -3.32
CA PHE A 32 4.80 6.45 -1.98
C PHE A 32 4.85 7.64 -1.02
N ASP A 33 5.44 8.76 -1.44
CA ASP A 33 5.57 9.96 -0.63
C ASP A 33 4.20 10.52 -0.21
N ALA A 34 3.21 10.45 -1.08
CA ALA A 34 1.84 10.85 -0.77
C ALA A 34 1.20 9.99 0.35
N LEU A 35 1.58 8.73 0.45
CA LEU A 35 1.06 7.76 1.42
C LEU A 35 1.98 7.55 2.62
N ALA A 36 3.22 8.02 2.56
CA ALA A 36 4.27 7.75 3.55
C ALA A 36 3.86 8.13 4.98
N ALA A 37 3.15 9.24 5.14
CA ALA A 37 2.68 9.73 6.43
C ALA A 37 1.39 9.04 6.93
N THR A 38 0.70 8.28 6.08
CA THR A 38 -0.54 7.60 6.45
C THR A 38 -0.26 6.40 7.34
N ARG A 39 -1.25 6.06 8.17
CA ARG A 39 -1.20 4.89 9.05
C ARG A 39 -2.24 3.86 8.58
N PRO A 40 -1.89 3.03 7.62
CA PRO A 40 -2.84 2.11 7.04
C PRO A 40 -3.27 1.05 8.03
N ARG A 41 -4.56 0.89 8.17
CA ARG A 41 -5.19 -0.18 8.94
C ARG A 41 -6.10 -0.99 8.05
N ILE A 42 -5.75 -2.25 7.87
CA ILE A 42 -6.61 -3.17 7.12
C ILE A 42 -7.84 -3.54 7.94
N ARG A 43 -8.97 -3.74 7.28
CA ARG A 43 -10.18 -4.23 7.92
C ARG A 43 -10.01 -5.68 8.36
N ARG A 44 -10.61 -6.04 9.49
CA ARG A 44 -10.49 -7.38 10.08
C ARG A 44 -11.19 -8.47 9.27
N ASP A 45 -12.16 -8.08 8.45
CA ASP A 45 -12.94 -8.97 7.59
C ASP A 45 -12.28 -9.23 6.23
N VAL A 46 -11.10 -8.64 5.99
CA VAL A 46 -10.36 -8.86 4.75
C VAL A 46 -9.53 -10.12 4.85
N LEU A 47 -9.76 -11.01 3.90
CA LEU A 47 -8.95 -12.20 3.68
C LEU A 47 -8.13 -12.02 2.41
N PHE A 48 -6.98 -12.65 2.35
CA PHE A 48 -6.19 -12.70 1.13
C PHE A 48 -5.66 -14.11 0.88
N THR A 49 -5.70 -14.50 -0.38
CA THR A 49 -5.37 -15.87 -0.81
C THR A 49 -4.43 -15.82 -2.00
N GLU A 50 -3.47 -16.72 -2.01
CA GLU A 50 -2.59 -16.88 -3.17
C GLU A 50 -3.37 -17.40 -4.37
N THR A 51 -3.05 -16.84 -5.53
CA THR A 51 -3.56 -17.29 -6.82
C THR A 51 -2.40 -17.50 -7.79
N PRO A 52 -2.56 -18.32 -8.83
CA PRO A 52 -1.49 -18.58 -9.80
C PRO A 52 -0.90 -17.33 -10.43
N GLY A 53 -1.67 -16.24 -10.49
CA GLY A 53 -1.26 -14.97 -11.09
C GLY A 53 -0.94 -13.87 -10.09
N GLY A 54 -1.08 -14.12 -8.77
CA GLY A 54 -0.89 -13.06 -7.78
C GLY A 54 -1.59 -13.33 -6.45
N VAL A 55 -2.32 -12.35 -5.95
CA VAL A 55 -3.06 -12.43 -4.70
C VAL A 55 -4.48 -11.91 -4.87
N LEU A 56 -5.44 -12.64 -4.34
CA LEU A 56 -6.84 -12.23 -4.27
C LEU A 56 -7.13 -11.71 -2.86
N PHE A 57 -7.56 -10.47 -2.78
CA PHE A 57 -8.14 -9.89 -1.57
C PHE A 57 -9.66 -9.95 -1.65
N HIS A 58 -10.31 -10.36 -0.59
CA HIS A 58 -11.78 -10.40 -0.56
C HIS A 58 -12.33 -10.23 0.86
N ASN A 59 -13.56 -9.79 0.92
CA ASN A 59 -14.38 -9.72 2.13
C ASN A 59 -15.85 -9.96 1.75
N ALA A 60 -16.78 -9.71 2.67
CA ALA A 60 -18.20 -9.87 2.43
C ALA A 60 -18.75 -8.92 1.33
N ASP A 61 -18.13 -7.78 1.13
CA ASP A 61 -18.56 -6.74 0.19
C ASP A 61 -18.02 -6.96 -1.23
N GLY A 62 -17.03 -7.82 -1.39
CA GLY A 62 -16.41 -8.09 -2.68
C GLY A 62 -14.93 -8.41 -2.60
N GLY A 63 -14.23 -8.32 -3.73
CA GLY A 63 -12.81 -8.61 -3.80
C GLY A 63 -12.12 -7.99 -4.99
N PHE A 64 -10.81 -8.04 -4.97
CA PHE A 64 -9.97 -7.65 -6.09
C PHE A 64 -8.71 -8.52 -6.17
N HIS A 65 -8.21 -8.66 -7.37
CA HIS A 65 -7.01 -9.45 -7.65
C HIS A 65 -5.84 -8.52 -7.96
N LEU A 66 -4.76 -8.69 -7.23
CA LEU A 66 -3.50 -8.01 -7.50
C LEU A 66 -2.57 -8.98 -8.23
N THR A 67 -2.24 -8.66 -9.47
CA THR A 67 -1.40 -9.50 -10.31
C THR A 67 0.08 -9.29 -10.03
N GLY A 68 0.83 -10.36 -10.11
CA GLY A 68 2.28 -10.33 -9.94
C GLY A 68 2.79 -11.58 -9.25
N ARG A 69 3.87 -12.16 -9.77
CA ARG A 69 4.46 -13.40 -9.23
C ARG A 69 4.87 -13.30 -7.75
N THR A 70 5.24 -12.11 -7.32
CA THR A 70 5.67 -11.84 -5.95
C THR A 70 4.60 -11.16 -5.11
N ALA A 71 3.43 -10.87 -5.70
CA ALA A 71 2.37 -10.10 -5.06
C ALA A 71 1.87 -10.76 -3.75
N TYR A 72 1.64 -12.06 -3.76
CA TYR A 72 1.22 -12.78 -2.56
C TYR A 72 2.29 -12.74 -1.47
N ARG A 73 3.52 -13.06 -1.83
CA ARG A 73 4.64 -13.04 -0.88
C ARG A 73 4.85 -11.66 -0.28
N PHE A 74 4.74 -10.63 -1.11
CA PHE A 74 4.83 -9.25 -0.68
C PHE A 74 3.66 -8.87 0.23
N ALA A 75 2.44 -9.21 -0.14
CA ALA A 75 1.25 -9.00 0.68
C ALA A 75 1.37 -9.69 2.04
N SER A 76 1.86 -10.92 2.08
CA SER A 76 2.09 -11.68 3.31
C SER A 76 3.11 -11.01 4.25
N LEU A 77 4.05 -10.24 3.71
CA LEU A 77 5.01 -9.47 4.50
C LEU A 77 4.42 -8.15 5.01
N VAL A 78 3.61 -7.47 4.22
CA VAL A 78 3.14 -6.12 4.52
C VAL A 78 1.81 -6.11 5.26
N VAL A 79 0.85 -6.91 4.84
CA VAL A 79 -0.52 -6.91 5.37
C VAL A 79 -0.61 -7.10 6.89
N PRO A 80 0.15 -8.01 7.52
CA PRO A 80 0.11 -8.18 8.97
C PRO A 80 0.53 -6.94 9.77
N HIS A 81 1.28 -6.06 9.13
CA HIS A 81 1.76 -4.82 9.74
C HIS A 81 0.83 -3.62 9.50
N LEU A 82 -0.18 -3.76 8.67
CA LEU A 82 -1.19 -2.72 8.40
C LEU A 82 -2.20 -2.63 9.56
N THR A 83 -1.71 -2.30 10.72
CA THR A 83 -2.49 -2.24 11.97
C THR A 83 -2.97 -0.84 12.34
N GLY A 84 -2.50 0.18 11.62
CA GLY A 84 -2.75 1.59 11.92
C GLY A 84 -1.85 2.19 13.01
N HIS A 85 -0.94 1.40 13.59
CA HIS A 85 0.00 1.88 14.62
C HIS A 85 1.24 2.53 14.02
N HIS A 86 1.67 2.08 12.86
CA HIS A 86 2.86 2.54 12.18
C HIS A 86 2.51 3.30 10.91
N ARG A 87 3.34 4.27 10.57
CA ARG A 87 3.27 4.98 9.30
C ARG A 87 3.79 4.08 8.19
N LEU A 88 3.34 4.32 6.97
CA LEU A 88 3.79 3.53 5.83
C LEU A 88 5.30 3.66 5.59
N ASP A 89 5.87 4.84 5.80
CA ASP A 89 7.32 5.05 5.70
C ASP A 89 8.12 4.25 6.74
N GLU A 90 7.60 4.12 7.94
CA GLU A 90 8.20 3.30 9.01
C GLU A 90 8.16 1.81 8.64
N LEU A 91 7.04 1.33 8.14
CA LEU A 91 6.88 -0.06 7.69
C LEU A 91 7.81 -0.41 6.53
N CYS A 92 8.08 0.56 5.68
CA CYS A 92 8.89 0.39 4.48
C CYS A 92 10.34 0.89 4.66
N ALA A 93 10.78 1.18 5.87
CA ALA A 93 12.11 1.73 6.13
C ALA A 93 13.25 0.86 5.58
N GLY A 94 13.11 -0.47 5.64
CA GLY A 94 14.06 -1.42 5.10
C GLY A 94 13.86 -1.79 3.63
N PHE A 95 12.87 -1.22 2.97
CA PHE A 95 12.51 -1.59 1.59
C PHE A 95 13.29 -0.77 0.57
N GLY A 96 13.67 -1.42 -0.51
CA GLY A 96 14.21 -0.74 -1.68
C GLY A 96 13.13 0.05 -2.44
N PRO A 97 13.54 0.89 -3.41
CA PRO A 97 12.60 1.76 -4.14
C PRO A 97 11.50 0.99 -4.87
N ALA A 98 11.81 -0.16 -5.45
CA ALA A 98 10.82 -1.01 -6.12
C ALA A 98 9.78 -1.57 -5.13
N GLN A 99 10.22 -2.00 -3.95
CA GLN A 99 9.34 -2.51 -2.91
C GLN A 99 8.47 -1.42 -2.30
N ARG A 100 8.99 -0.21 -2.15
CA ARG A 100 8.20 0.97 -1.72
C ARG A 100 7.11 1.31 -2.72
N ALA A 101 7.42 1.26 -4.01
CA ALA A 101 6.45 1.45 -5.07
C ALA A 101 5.33 0.38 -5.01
N MET A 102 5.69 -0.88 -4.80
CA MET A 102 4.72 -1.95 -4.62
C MET A 102 3.85 -1.76 -3.37
N ALA A 103 4.44 -1.31 -2.28
CA ALA A 103 3.71 -1.00 -1.05
C ALA A 103 2.71 0.14 -1.27
N ALA A 104 3.11 1.19 -1.95
CA ALA A 104 2.24 2.31 -2.28
C ALA A 104 1.06 1.87 -3.15
N GLU A 105 1.30 1.09 -4.19
CA GLU A 105 0.23 0.56 -5.04
C GLU A 105 -0.73 -0.36 -4.29
N LEU A 106 -0.21 -1.22 -3.43
CA LEU A 106 -1.01 -2.10 -2.59
C LEU A 106 -1.91 -1.27 -1.64
N VAL A 107 -1.32 -0.35 -0.88
CA VAL A 107 -2.06 0.47 0.10
C VAL A 107 -3.05 1.39 -0.60
N LYS A 108 -2.66 2.01 -1.71
CA LYS A 108 -3.55 2.83 -2.54
C LYS A 108 -4.78 2.04 -3.00
N THR A 109 -4.56 0.83 -3.48
CA THR A 109 -5.66 -0.05 -3.92
C THR A 109 -6.54 -0.47 -2.76
N LEU A 110 -5.95 -0.80 -1.61
CA LEU A 110 -6.71 -1.11 -0.40
C LEU A 110 -7.58 0.05 0.06
N TYR A 111 -7.07 1.28 0.01
CA TYR A 111 -7.85 2.48 0.33
C TYR A 111 -8.98 2.72 -0.69
N ALA A 112 -8.66 2.64 -1.98
CA ALA A 112 -9.62 2.85 -3.04
C ALA A 112 -10.78 1.84 -3.03
N ARG A 113 -10.51 0.63 -2.57
CA ARG A 113 -11.50 -0.45 -2.45
C ARG A 113 -12.19 -0.50 -1.10
N GLY A 114 -11.80 0.33 -0.15
CA GLY A 114 -12.36 0.32 1.21
C GLY A 114 -11.92 -0.87 2.06
N PHE A 115 -10.86 -1.57 1.69
CA PHE A 115 -10.27 -2.68 2.44
C PHE A 115 -9.36 -2.22 3.57
N ALA A 116 -8.83 -1.01 3.47
CA ALA A 116 -8.05 -0.37 4.50
C ALA A 116 -8.47 1.09 4.68
N ARG A 117 -8.13 1.66 5.81
CA ARG A 117 -8.33 3.07 6.11
C ARG A 117 -7.09 3.68 6.74
N ASP A 118 -6.95 4.98 6.60
CA ASP A 118 -5.93 5.74 7.31
C ASP A 118 -6.41 6.03 8.74
N ILE A 119 -5.56 5.76 9.71
CA ILE A 119 -5.82 6.05 11.12
C ILE A 119 -5.03 7.30 11.49
N PRO A 120 -5.69 8.43 11.76
CA PRO A 120 -4.99 9.62 12.18
C PRO A 120 -4.26 9.40 13.51
N ALA A 121 -3.13 10.07 13.67
CA ALA A 121 -2.27 9.92 14.85
C ALA A 121 -3.03 10.13 16.19
N THR A 122 -4.06 10.94 16.18
CA THR A 122 -4.90 11.26 17.34
C THR A 122 -5.71 10.06 17.83
N GLU A 123 -6.13 9.17 16.93
CA GLU A 123 -6.90 7.98 17.32
C GLU A 123 -6.04 6.86 17.90
N SER A 124 -4.76 6.83 17.54
CA SER A 124 -3.83 5.82 18.06
C SER A 124 -3.52 6.00 19.56
N THR A 125 -3.71 7.20 20.09
CA THR A 125 -3.43 7.53 21.50
C THR A 125 -4.62 7.23 22.39
N THR A 126 -5.84 7.18 21.86
CA THR A 126 -7.06 7.04 22.66
C THR A 126 -7.29 5.60 23.12
N SER A 127 -6.66 4.62 22.48
CA SER A 127 -6.78 3.21 22.90
C SER A 127 -5.91 2.84 24.09
N THR A 128 -5.00 3.72 24.53
CA THR A 128 -4.10 3.44 25.65
C THR A 128 -4.44 4.23 26.91
N THR A 129 -5.29 5.27 26.80
CA THR A 129 -5.63 6.13 27.94
C THR A 129 -6.91 5.70 28.67
N GLY A 130 -7.52 4.60 28.28
CA GLY A 130 -8.68 4.03 28.96
C GLY A 130 -8.36 3.11 30.14
N ALA A 131 -7.09 2.90 30.47
CA ALA A 131 -6.69 1.96 31.50
C ALA A 131 -6.09 2.60 32.74
N GLU A 132 -6.06 3.91 32.84
CA GLU A 132 -5.53 4.61 34.01
C GLU A 132 -6.65 5.35 34.74
N GLY A 133 -7.36 4.62 35.56
CA GLY A 133 -8.42 5.20 36.37
C GLY A 133 -9.37 4.19 36.99
N ALA A 134 -9.13 2.93 36.86
CA ALA A 134 -9.87 1.90 37.59
C ALA A 134 -8.93 1.13 38.49
N SER A 135 -8.56 1.77 39.57
CA SER A 135 -8.23 1.11 40.83
C SER A 135 -9.57 0.56 41.35
N GLY A 136 -10.05 -0.46 40.76
CA GLY A 136 -11.26 -1.16 41.14
C GLY A 136 -11.06 -2.58 40.66
N ASP A 137 -10.71 -3.42 41.61
CA ASP A 137 -10.96 -4.83 41.66
C ASP A 137 -12.03 -5.24 40.65
N THR A 138 -11.61 -5.41 39.39
CA THR A 138 -12.43 -6.04 38.36
C THR A 138 -11.94 -7.47 38.26
N ALA A 139 -12.24 -8.23 39.31
CA ALA A 139 -12.43 -9.63 39.15
C ALA A 139 -13.41 -9.79 37.97
N LEU A 140 -12.97 -10.43 36.90
CA LEU A 140 -13.83 -10.88 35.84
C LEU A 140 -15.02 -11.56 36.51
N PRO A 141 -16.26 -11.19 36.19
CA PRO A 141 -17.41 -11.86 36.76
C PRO A 141 -17.23 -13.37 36.50
N GLU A 142 -17.33 -14.13 37.55
CA GLU A 142 -17.11 -15.58 37.55
C GLU A 142 -17.93 -16.29 36.48
N ASP A 143 -19.05 -15.71 36.10
CA ASP A 143 -19.91 -16.16 35.00
C ASP A 143 -19.22 -16.29 33.66
N ILE A 144 -18.20 -15.48 33.37
CA ILE A 144 -17.48 -15.56 32.09
C ILE A 144 -16.44 -16.71 32.14
N ALA A 145 -15.81 -16.90 33.26
CA ALA A 145 -14.86 -17.99 33.45
C ALA A 145 -15.55 -19.37 33.38
N GLU A 146 -16.75 -19.49 33.95
CA GLU A 146 -17.54 -20.72 33.88
C GLU A 146 -18.03 -21.04 32.49
N ARG A 147 -18.41 -20.02 31.69
CA ARG A 147 -18.84 -20.22 30.31
C ARG A 147 -17.73 -20.72 29.41
N PHE A 148 -16.50 -20.30 29.62
CA PHE A 148 -15.36 -20.82 28.87
C PHE A 148 -14.94 -22.22 29.33
N ALA A 149 -15.08 -22.53 30.60
CA ALA A 149 -14.79 -23.87 31.11
C ALA A 149 -15.81 -24.93 30.66
N ALA A 150 -17.04 -24.53 30.38
CA ALA A 150 -18.11 -25.43 29.94
C ALA A 150 -18.05 -25.75 28.42
N GLN A 151 -17.17 -25.10 27.66
CA GLN A 151 -17.02 -25.31 26.21
C GLN A 151 -15.77 -26.13 25.82
N ILE A 152 -15.08 -26.68 26.76
CA ILE A 152 -13.92 -27.55 26.51
C ILE A 152 -14.36 -29.00 26.59
#